data_f66916011d760991558597d95d5fe5b2
#
_entry.id   f66916011d760991558597d95d5fe5b2
#
_cell.length_a   1.000
_cell.length_b   1.000
_cell.length_c   1.000
_cell.angle_alpha   90.00
_cell.angle_beta   90.00
_cell.angle_gamma   90.00
#
_symmetry.space_group_name_H-M   'P 1'
#
loop_
_entity.id
_entity.type
_entity.pdbx_description
1 polymer ?
#
loop_
_entity_poly.entity_id
_entity_poly.type
_entity_poly.pdbx_seq_one_letter_code
_entity_poly.pdbx_strand_id
1 'polypeptide(L)'
;MKTIHIEHPKGQRPYIQLTVRRVEQSVWRSMGFAKCHYLTAELNKSCKCLLFEWDGVPVGFVGIINTPRIRMRYAMAISRLVILPDYQGLGLSTIIFNFVGGIIKSLSDEEHDYRLFIKTAHRKFGEALARNPKVRSTANHLKKPTRPTDARYRHRLSRKSYCYEYIGEKIDGYQDILKPIGEMRKNKNI
;
A
#
# COMPACT_ATOMS: atom_id res chain seq x y z
N MET A 1 8.69 16.47 1.59
CA MET A 1 8.62 15.51 0.46
C MET A 1 9.84 14.62 0.58
N LYS A 2 9.69 13.31 0.52
CA LYS A 2 10.81 12.36 0.61
C LYS A 2 10.96 11.61 -0.69
N THR A 3 12.19 11.30 -1.08
CA THR A 3 12.55 10.68 -2.36
C THR A 3 12.89 9.21 -2.15
N ILE A 4 12.38 8.35 -3.03
CA ILE A 4 12.73 6.93 -3.08
C ILE A 4 13.44 6.67 -4.41
N HIS A 5 14.57 5.99 -4.33
CA HIS A 5 15.29 5.52 -5.51
C HIS A 5 14.83 4.11 -5.86
N ILE A 6 14.47 3.90 -7.12
CA ILE A 6 14.06 2.59 -7.63
C ILE A 6 15.11 2.11 -8.61
N GLU A 7 15.86 1.10 -8.19
CA GLU A 7 16.80 0.39 -9.05
C GLU A 7 16.16 -0.87 -9.63
N HIS A 8 16.29 -1.06 -10.92
CA HIS A 8 15.88 -2.31 -11.58
C HIS A 8 17.08 -3.25 -11.69
N PRO A 9 17.02 -4.46 -11.10
CA PRO A 9 18.17 -5.35 -10.95
C PRO A 9 18.81 -5.85 -12.24
N LYS A 10 18.30 -5.53 -13.43
CA LYS A 10 18.80 -6.06 -14.71
C LYS A 10 19.14 -5.01 -15.77
N GLY A 11 19.31 -3.75 -15.42
CA GLY A 11 19.75 -2.71 -16.39
C GLY A 11 18.85 -2.47 -17.61
N GLN A 12 17.72 -3.18 -17.72
CA GLN A 12 16.82 -3.14 -18.88
C GLN A 12 15.67 -2.14 -18.76
N ARG A 13 15.57 -1.45 -17.62
CA ARG A 13 14.49 -0.47 -17.36
C ARG A 13 15.10 0.85 -16.89
N PRO A 14 14.46 1.97 -17.21
CA PRO A 14 14.97 3.27 -16.78
C PRO A 14 15.07 3.33 -15.26
N TYR A 15 16.11 4.01 -14.78
CA TYR A 15 16.22 4.41 -13.39
C TYR A 15 15.04 5.34 -13.06
N ILE A 16 14.24 4.98 -12.08
CA ILE A 16 13.05 5.74 -11.69
C ILE A 16 13.27 6.28 -10.28
N GLN A 17 13.21 7.58 -10.15
CA GLN A 17 13.25 8.27 -8.87
C GLN A 17 11.83 8.74 -8.52
N LEU A 18 11.21 8.11 -7.53
CA LEU A 18 9.90 8.54 -7.03
C LEU A 18 10.05 9.44 -5.82
N THR A 19 9.23 10.46 -5.77
CA THR A 19 8.97 11.20 -4.54
C THR A 19 7.69 10.69 -3.90
N VAL A 20 7.63 10.72 -2.55
CA VAL A 20 6.46 10.32 -1.80
C VAL A 20 6.06 11.39 -0.80
N ARG A 21 4.77 11.60 -0.65
CA ARG A 21 4.21 12.51 0.34
C ARG A 21 2.86 12.04 0.87
N ARG A 22 2.58 12.44 2.09
CA ARG A 22 1.25 12.32 2.67
C ARG A 22 0.30 13.30 2.00
N VAL A 23 -0.91 12.83 1.65
CA VAL A 23 -1.92 13.64 0.98
C VAL A 23 -3.30 13.46 1.64
N GLU A 24 -4.18 14.43 1.38
CA GLU A 24 -5.59 14.34 1.75
C GLU A 24 -6.34 13.29 0.93
N GLN A 25 -7.43 12.77 1.46
CA GLN A 25 -8.25 11.76 0.76
C GLN A 25 -8.88 12.29 -0.54
N SER A 26 -9.07 13.60 -0.66
CA SER A 26 -9.57 14.26 -1.86
C SER A 26 -8.72 13.96 -3.10
N VAL A 27 -7.41 13.79 -2.93
CA VAL A 27 -6.45 13.46 -4.01
C VAL A 27 -6.83 12.17 -4.74
N TRP A 28 -7.43 11.20 -4.04
CA TRP A 28 -7.94 9.96 -4.63
C TRP A 28 -8.89 10.18 -5.82
N ARG A 29 -9.75 11.18 -5.71
CA ARG A 29 -10.72 11.52 -6.78
C ARG A 29 -10.16 12.57 -7.72
N SER A 30 -9.55 13.64 -7.21
CA SER A 30 -9.08 14.77 -8.01
C SER A 30 -7.99 14.41 -9.02
N MET A 31 -7.14 13.42 -8.71
CA MET A 31 -6.08 12.94 -9.60
C MET A 31 -6.46 11.66 -10.37
N GLY A 32 -7.74 11.30 -10.41
CA GLY A 32 -8.25 10.22 -11.25
C GLY A 32 -8.02 8.79 -10.75
N PHE A 33 -7.34 8.57 -9.61
CA PHE A 33 -7.07 7.23 -9.09
C PHE A 33 -8.33 6.40 -8.83
N ALA A 34 -9.42 7.07 -8.43
CA ALA A 34 -10.70 6.42 -8.18
C ALA A 34 -11.26 5.72 -9.42
N LYS A 35 -11.03 6.27 -10.62
CA LYS A 35 -11.49 5.71 -11.89
C LYS A 35 -10.69 4.47 -12.30
N CYS A 36 -9.43 4.38 -11.84
CA CYS A 36 -8.52 3.28 -12.16
C CYS A 36 -8.66 2.09 -11.21
N HIS A 37 -9.49 2.19 -10.17
CA HIS A 37 -9.64 1.11 -9.19
C HIS A 37 -10.87 0.25 -9.46
N TYR A 38 -10.69 -1.06 -9.49
CA TYR A 38 -11.69 -2.06 -9.89
C TYR A 38 -12.80 -2.34 -8.87
N LEU A 39 -12.72 -1.80 -7.64
CA LEU A 39 -13.75 -1.98 -6.62
C LEU A 39 -14.67 -0.76 -6.55
N THR A 40 -14.65 -0.06 -5.45
CA THR A 40 -15.46 1.13 -5.21
C THR A 40 -14.61 2.39 -5.29
N ALA A 41 -15.21 3.49 -5.75
CA ALA A 41 -14.55 4.81 -5.77
C ALA A 41 -14.39 5.42 -4.37
N GLU A 42 -14.93 4.78 -3.33
CA GLU A 42 -14.89 5.30 -1.97
C GLU A 42 -13.66 4.83 -1.21
N LEU A 43 -13.07 5.72 -0.42
CA LEU A 43 -12.06 5.43 0.57
C LEU A 43 -12.67 5.29 1.96
N ASN A 44 -12.04 4.47 2.80
CA ASN A 44 -12.34 4.47 4.23
C ASN A 44 -11.94 5.81 4.85
N LYS A 45 -12.80 6.39 5.70
CA LYS A 45 -12.57 7.70 6.35
C LYS A 45 -11.27 7.76 7.19
N SER A 46 -10.80 6.64 7.71
CA SER A 46 -9.53 6.55 8.46
C SER A 46 -8.31 6.27 7.58
N CYS A 47 -8.45 6.32 6.26
CA CYS A 47 -7.38 5.96 5.34
C CYS A 47 -6.24 6.97 5.38
N LYS A 48 -5.03 6.49 5.63
CA LYS A 48 -3.80 7.27 5.45
C LYS A 48 -3.40 7.19 3.99
N CYS A 49 -3.36 8.33 3.31
CA CYS A 49 -3.13 8.40 1.86
C CYS A 49 -1.71 8.86 1.54
N LEU A 50 -1.02 8.12 0.69
CA LEU A 50 0.30 8.46 0.17
C LEU A 50 0.21 8.62 -1.34
N LEU A 51 0.80 9.70 -1.85
CA LEU A 51 0.96 9.95 -3.27
C LEU A 51 2.42 9.72 -3.67
N PHE A 52 2.60 9.01 -4.76
CA PHE A 52 3.89 8.76 -5.40
C PHE A 52 3.94 9.51 -6.71
N GLU A 53 5.02 10.27 -6.91
CA GLU A 53 5.20 11.13 -8.08
C GLU A 53 6.57 10.83 -8.71
N TRP A 54 6.62 10.84 -10.03
CA TRP A 54 7.84 10.78 -10.84
C TRP A 54 8.01 12.11 -11.53
N ASP A 55 9.10 12.81 -11.24
CA ASP A 55 9.37 14.17 -11.75
C ASP A 55 8.18 15.13 -11.56
N GLY A 56 7.54 15.05 -10.39
CA GLY A 56 6.38 15.87 -10.04
C GLY A 56 5.05 15.40 -10.65
N VAL A 57 5.05 14.35 -11.49
CA VAL A 57 3.83 13.80 -12.09
C VAL A 57 3.29 12.66 -11.22
N PRO A 58 2.00 12.68 -10.84
CA PRO A 58 1.38 11.59 -10.10
C PRO A 58 1.44 10.27 -10.86
N VAL A 59 1.97 9.22 -10.24
CA VAL A 59 2.08 7.89 -10.85
C VAL A 59 1.41 6.81 -10.03
N GLY A 60 1.35 6.97 -8.71
CA GLY A 60 0.82 5.95 -7.81
C GLY A 60 0.15 6.52 -6.56
N PHE A 61 -0.81 5.78 -6.05
CA PHE A 61 -1.53 6.11 -4.82
C PHE A 61 -1.63 4.89 -3.92
N VAL A 62 -1.41 5.09 -2.62
CA VAL A 62 -1.61 4.07 -1.59
C VAL A 62 -2.51 4.61 -0.50
N GLY A 63 -3.53 3.83 -0.17
CA GLY A 63 -4.38 4.04 1.00
C GLY A 63 -4.12 2.97 2.04
N ILE A 64 -3.76 3.37 3.26
CA ILE A 64 -3.43 2.49 4.39
C ILE A 64 -4.47 2.68 5.48
N ILE A 65 -4.95 1.58 6.05
CA ILE A 65 -5.89 1.58 7.18
C ILE A 65 -5.34 0.76 8.35
N ASN A 66 -5.68 1.15 9.55
CA ASN A 66 -5.45 0.32 10.72
C ASN A 66 -6.47 -0.84 10.70
N THR A 67 -6.01 -2.05 10.96
CA THR A 67 -6.84 -3.26 11.01
C THR A 67 -6.50 -4.10 12.24
N PRO A 68 -6.67 -3.56 13.45
CA PRO A 68 -6.31 -4.27 14.68
C PRO A 68 -7.08 -5.58 14.78
N ARG A 69 -6.42 -6.62 15.29
CA ARG A 69 -6.98 -7.95 15.56
C ARG A 69 -6.60 -8.38 16.97
N ILE A 70 -7.32 -9.35 17.53
CA ILE A 70 -7.15 -9.79 18.92
C ILE A 70 -5.69 -10.05 19.32
N ARG A 71 -4.88 -10.62 18.41
CA ARG A 71 -3.45 -10.93 18.67
C ARG A 71 -2.47 -10.03 17.89
N MET A 72 -2.96 -9.00 17.22
CA MET A 72 -2.17 -8.11 16.35
C MET A 72 -2.71 -6.69 16.45
N ARG A 73 -2.45 -6.01 17.55
CA ARG A 73 -2.94 -4.64 17.83
C ARG A 73 -2.50 -3.63 16.77
N TYR A 74 -1.27 -3.78 16.29
CA TYR A 74 -0.63 -2.83 15.37
C TYR A 74 -0.65 -3.31 13.91
N ALA A 75 -1.68 -4.11 13.55
CA ALA A 75 -1.88 -4.54 12.18
C ALA A 75 -2.42 -3.39 11.32
N MET A 76 -1.78 -3.18 10.18
CA MET A 76 -2.21 -2.25 9.13
C MET A 76 -2.47 -3.02 7.84
N ALA A 77 -3.32 -2.49 6.98
CA ALA A 77 -3.58 -3.06 5.66
C ALA A 77 -3.58 -2.01 4.56
N ILE A 78 -3.08 -2.39 3.39
CA ILE A 78 -3.30 -1.62 2.18
C ILE A 78 -4.75 -1.80 1.75
N SER A 79 -5.51 -0.71 1.83
CA SER A 79 -6.89 -0.62 1.39
C SER A 79 -6.99 -0.32 -0.10
N ARG A 80 -6.07 0.49 -0.62
CA ARG A 80 -5.95 0.87 -2.02
C ARG A 80 -4.48 0.92 -2.41
N LEU A 81 -4.15 0.38 -3.57
CA LEU A 81 -2.90 0.56 -4.27
C LEU A 81 -3.23 0.68 -5.75
N VAL A 82 -2.96 1.82 -6.34
CA VAL A 82 -3.25 2.11 -7.73
C VAL A 82 -2.01 2.74 -8.37
N ILE A 83 -1.62 2.20 -9.51
CA ILE A 83 -0.65 2.80 -10.44
C ILE A 83 -1.45 3.25 -11.65
N LEU A 84 -1.25 4.50 -12.06
CA LEU A 84 -1.91 5.02 -13.26
C LEU A 84 -1.54 4.20 -14.51
N PRO A 85 -2.46 4.07 -15.49
CA PRO A 85 -2.29 3.17 -16.64
C PRO A 85 -0.96 3.33 -17.38
N ASP A 86 -0.53 4.57 -17.62
CA ASP A 86 0.69 4.89 -18.38
C ASP A 86 1.99 4.43 -17.68
N TYR A 87 1.92 4.14 -16.37
CA TYR A 87 3.06 3.71 -15.54
C TYR A 87 2.97 2.24 -15.12
N GLN A 88 1.96 1.51 -15.62
CA GLN A 88 1.83 0.09 -15.33
C GLN A 88 2.88 -0.73 -16.11
N GLY A 89 3.19 -1.93 -15.63
CA GLY A 89 4.22 -2.78 -16.24
C GLY A 89 5.65 -2.50 -15.78
N LEU A 90 5.91 -1.35 -15.14
CA LEU A 90 7.23 -0.98 -14.61
C LEU A 90 7.58 -1.65 -13.26
N GLY A 91 6.67 -2.46 -12.69
CA GLY A 91 6.89 -3.11 -11.39
C GLY A 91 6.63 -2.21 -10.17
N LEU A 92 6.19 -0.97 -10.38
CA LEU A 92 6.01 0.04 -9.32
C LEU A 92 5.12 -0.42 -8.17
N SER A 93 4.07 -1.20 -8.44
CA SER A 93 3.17 -1.69 -7.39
C SER A 93 3.88 -2.56 -6.35
N THR A 94 4.80 -3.43 -6.78
CA THR A 94 5.60 -4.26 -5.86
C THR A 94 6.62 -3.44 -5.09
N ILE A 95 7.27 -2.50 -5.75
CA ILE A 95 8.27 -1.61 -5.17
C ILE A 95 7.63 -0.71 -4.11
N ILE A 96 6.52 -0.06 -4.46
CA ILE A 96 5.75 0.78 -3.54
C ILE A 96 5.22 -0.03 -2.35
N PHE A 97 4.73 -1.25 -2.59
CA PHE A 97 4.31 -2.14 -1.52
C PHE A 97 5.46 -2.47 -0.56
N ASN A 98 6.63 -2.83 -1.08
CA ASN A 98 7.81 -3.12 -0.26
C ASN A 98 8.27 -1.90 0.54
N PHE A 99 8.29 -0.73 -0.08
CA PHE A 99 8.64 0.51 0.58
C PHE A 99 7.69 0.84 1.74
N VAL A 100 6.38 0.79 1.49
CA VAL A 100 5.37 1.03 2.54
C VAL A 100 5.47 -0.02 3.64
N GLY A 101 5.73 -1.29 3.29
CA GLY A 101 5.96 -2.37 4.25
C GLY A 101 7.16 -2.11 5.15
N GLY A 102 8.28 -1.69 4.57
CA GLY A 102 9.49 -1.36 5.30
C GLY A 102 9.30 -0.21 6.29
N ILE A 103 8.61 0.87 5.86
CA ILE A 103 8.30 2.00 6.74
C ILE A 103 7.36 1.60 7.89
N ILE A 104 6.33 0.81 7.62
CA ILE A 104 5.42 0.36 8.67
C ILE A 104 6.17 -0.53 9.65
N LYS A 105 7.02 -1.43 9.16
CA LYS A 105 7.82 -2.30 10.01
C LYS A 105 8.86 -1.51 10.85
N SER A 106 9.35 -0.37 10.36
CA SER A 106 10.27 0.49 11.12
C SER A 106 9.61 1.21 12.30
N LEU A 107 8.27 1.22 12.39
CA LEU A 107 7.55 1.68 13.58
C LEU A 107 7.63 0.68 14.74
N SER A 108 8.07 -0.55 14.49
CA SER A 108 8.14 -1.60 15.51
C SER A 108 9.32 -1.39 16.44
N ASP A 109 9.05 -1.52 17.73
CA ASP A 109 9.99 -1.54 18.86
C ASP A 109 9.82 -2.84 19.68
N GLU A 110 10.33 -2.90 20.90
CA GLU A 110 10.25 -4.07 21.78
C GLU A 110 8.83 -4.38 22.23
N GLU A 111 7.95 -3.37 22.34
CA GLU A 111 6.56 -3.50 22.81
C GLU A 111 5.54 -3.56 21.68
N HIS A 112 5.87 -3.04 20.50
CA HIS A 112 4.94 -2.79 19.40
C HIS A 112 5.38 -3.47 18.11
N ASP A 113 4.71 -4.55 17.70
CA ASP A 113 4.96 -5.25 16.43
C ASP A 113 4.01 -4.72 15.34
N TYR A 114 4.48 -3.74 14.55
CA TYR A 114 3.74 -3.20 13.41
C TYR A 114 3.85 -4.10 12.19
N ARG A 115 2.72 -4.51 11.65
CA ARG A 115 2.63 -5.47 10.54
C ARG A 115 1.78 -4.92 9.41
N LEU A 116 2.25 -5.07 8.17
CA LEU A 116 1.49 -4.68 6.98
C LEU A 116 0.94 -5.89 6.25
N PHE A 117 -0.36 -5.82 5.94
CA PHE A 117 -1.08 -6.80 5.16
C PHE A 117 -1.63 -6.21 3.87
N ILE A 118 -1.76 -7.06 2.86
CA ILE A 118 -2.47 -6.73 1.63
C ILE A 118 -3.40 -7.87 1.23
N LYS A 119 -4.58 -7.49 0.72
CA LYS A 119 -5.52 -8.40 0.06
C LYS A 119 -5.87 -7.85 -1.31
N THR A 120 -5.54 -8.59 -2.37
CA THR A 120 -5.83 -8.19 -3.75
C THR A 120 -6.49 -9.31 -4.53
N ALA A 121 -7.42 -8.96 -5.43
CA ALA A 121 -7.95 -9.86 -6.43
C ALA A 121 -7.28 -9.67 -7.80
N HIS A 122 -6.37 -8.69 -7.92
CA HIS A 122 -5.64 -8.42 -9.16
C HIS A 122 -4.59 -9.51 -9.38
N ARG A 123 -4.83 -10.39 -10.35
CA ARG A 123 -4.04 -11.59 -10.59
C ARG A 123 -2.55 -11.29 -10.82
N LYS A 124 -2.23 -10.43 -11.80
CA LYS A 124 -0.82 -10.09 -12.12
C LYS A 124 -0.05 -9.56 -10.92
N PHE A 125 -0.67 -8.70 -10.11
CA PHE A 125 -0.04 -8.18 -8.92
C PHE A 125 0.09 -9.25 -7.82
N GLY A 126 -0.95 -10.06 -7.61
CA GLY A 126 -0.90 -11.18 -6.66
C GLY A 126 0.20 -12.20 -6.99
N GLU A 127 0.37 -12.54 -8.28
CA GLU A 127 1.44 -13.43 -8.77
C GLU A 127 2.84 -12.77 -8.67
N ALA A 128 2.94 -11.45 -8.87
CA ALA A 128 4.19 -10.73 -8.63
C ALA A 128 4.60 -10.77 -7.15
N LEU A 129 3.64 -10.59 -6.24
CA LEU A 129 3.88 -10.73 -4.81
C LEU A 129 4.25 -12.17 -4.42
N ALA A 130 3.70 -13.20 -5.07
CA ALA A 130 4.06 -14.60 -4.82
C ALA A 130 5.55 -14.89 -5.05
N ARG A 131 6.18 -14.16 -5.97
CA ARG A 131 7.62 -14.26 -6.27
C ARG A 131 8.49 -13.29 -5.48
N ASN A 132 7.89 -12.48 -4.62
CA ASN A 132 8.61 -11.48 -3.82
C ASN A 132 9.09 -12.10 -2.51
N PRO A 133 10.41 -12.20 -2.25
CA PRO A 133 10.93 -12.80 -1.03
C PRO A 133 10.60 -11.98 0.23
N LYS A 134 10.17 -10.73 0.08
CA LYS A 134 9.81 -9.84 1.19
C LYS A 134 8.35 -10.00 1.65
N VAL A 135 7.65 -11.05 1.18
CA VAL A 135 6.26 -11.30 1.59
C VAL A 135 6.03 -12.76 1.98
N ARG A 136 5.05 -12.96 2.83
CA ARG A 136 4.56 -14.29 3.22
C ARG A 136 3.06 -14.38 2.97
N SER A 137 2.59 -15.50 2.42
CA SER A 137 1.16 -15.77 2.28
C SER A 137 0.52 -15.93 3.66
N THR A 138 -0.69 -15.37 3.82
CA THR A 138 -1.45 -15.53 5.07
C THR A 138 -2.40 -16.73 4.98
N ALA A 139 -2.96 -17.15 6.12
CA ALA A 139 -3.88 -18.28 6.20
C ALA A 139 -5.13 -18.16 5.28
N ASN A 140 -5.49 -16.94 4.86
CA ASN A 140 -6.62 -16.67 3.95
C ASN A 140 -6.22 -16.57 2.48
N HIS A 141 -4.96 -16.84 2.14
CA HIS A 141 -4.45 -16.77 0.77
C HIS A 141 -5.18 -17.76 -0.13
N LEU A 142 -5.76 -17.25 -1.22
CA LEU A 142 -6.51 -18.00 -2.24
C LEU A 142 -7.69 -18.85 -1.71
N LYS A 143 -8.09 -18.66 -0.45
CA LYS A 143 -9.27 -19.31 0.09
C LYS A 143 -10.56 -18.60 -0.37
N LYS A 144 -11.58 -19.37 -0.65
CA LYS A 144 -12.93 -18.82 -0.85
C LYS A 144 -13.46 -18.33 0.51
N PRO A 145 -14.09 -17.15 0.59
CA PRO A 145 -14.77 -16.72 1.80
C PRO A 145 -15.88 -17.70 2.17
N THR A 146 -15.93 -18.12 3.42
CA THR A 146 -16.86 -19.17 3.89
C THR A 146 -18.22 -18.66 4.35
N ARG A 147 -18.39 -17.34 4.53
CA ARG A 147 -19.67 -16.75 4.97
C ARG A 147 -19.95 -15.42 4.25
N PRO A 148 -21.14 -15.24 3.65
CA PRO A 148 -21.65 -13.93 3.26
C PRO A 148 -22.19 -13.24 4.52
N THR A 149 -21.44 -12.34 5.11
CA THR A 149 -21.90 -11.57 6.27
C THR A 149 -22.88 -10.46 5.91
N ASP A 150 -23.00 -10.13 4.62
CA ASP A 150 -23.89 -9.06 4.15
C ASP A 150 -24.19 -9.27 2.65
N ALA A 151 -25.44 -9.09 2.25
CA ALA A 151 -25.90 -9.19 0.87
C ALA A 151 -25.11 -8.28 -0.09
N ARG A 152 -24.67 -7.12 0.39
CA ARG A 152 -23.82 -6.16 -0.34
C ARG A 152 -22.46 -6.73 -0.75
N TYR A 153 -22.00 -7.79 -0.09
CA TYR A 153 -20.68 -8.40 -0.33
C TYR A 153 -20.74 -9.77 -0.99
N ARG A 154 -21.92 -10.22 -1.46
CA ARG A 154 -22.08 -11.51 -2.15
C ARG A 154 -21.15 -11.69 -3.34
N HIS A 155 -20.85 -10.61 -4.08
CA HIS A 155 -19.88 -10.61 -5.18
C HIS A 155 -18.45 -10.96 -4.75
N ARG A 156 -18.12 -10.86 -3.46
CA ARG A 156 -16.80 -11.25 -2.91
C ARG A 156 -16.65 -12.75 -2.72
N LEU A 157 -17.76 -13.50 -2.66
CA LEU A 157 -17.75 -14.96 -2.40
C LEU A 157 -17.15 -15.77 -3.54
N SER A 158 -17.23 -15.24 -4.78
CA SER A 158 -16.71 -15.94 -5.97
C SER A 158 -15.23 -15.68 -6.23
N ARG A 159 -14.62 -14.68 -5.59
CA ARG A 159 -13.24 -14.26 -5.88
C ARG A 159 -12.25 -14.81 -4.89
N LYS A 160 -11.36 -15.68 -5.37
CA LYS A 160 -10.11 -15.98 -4.66
C LYS A 160 -9.29 -14.70 -4.57
N SER A 161 -8.77 -14.41 -3.38
CA SER A 161 -7.92 -13.24 -3.15
C SER A 161 -6.53 -13.67 -2.74
N TYR A 162 -5.54 -13.00 -3.29
CA TYR A 162 -4.16 -13.09 -2.84
C TYR A 162 -4.02 -12.32 -1.54
N CYS A 163 -3.56 -12.96 -0.48
CA CYS A 163 -3.43 -12.35 0.84
C CYS A 163 -2.01 -12.54 1.35
N TYR A 164 -1.31 -11.44 1.54
CA TYR A 164 0.08 -11.44 1.96
C TYR A 164 0.33 -10.53 3.16
N GLU A 165 1.39 -10.85 3.87
CA GLU A 165 2.00 -10.04 4.91
C GLU A 165 3.41 -9.65 4.45
N TYR A 166 3.81 -8.41 4.68
CA TYR A 166 5.17 -7.97 4.48
C TYR A 166 6.08 -8.49 5.59
N ILE A 167 7.18 -9.14 5.22
CA ILE A 167 8.18 -9.71 6.14
C ILE A 167 9.61 -9.23 5.85
N GLY A 168 9.77 -8.31 4.89
CA GLY A 168 11.05 -7.75 4.51
C GLY A 168 11.70 -6.89 5.60
N GLU A 169 12.71 -6.14 5.24
CA GLU A 169 13.51 -5.29 6.12
C GLU A 169 12.78 -4.02 6.56
N LYS A 170 13.23 -3.40 7.67
CA LYS A 170 12.81 -2.06 8.07
C LYS A 170 13.40 -1.02 7.10
N ILE A 171 12.66 0.06 6.84
CA ILE A 171 13.13 1.23 6.10
C ILE A 171 12.94 2.45 6.99
N ASP A 172 14.04 2.94 7.54
CA ASP A 172 14.05 4.06 8.47
C ASP A 172 14.10 5.41 7.75
N GLY A 173 13.83 6.48 8.51
CA GLY A 173 13.89 7.85 8.02
C GLY A 173 12.63 8.35 7.29
N TYR A 174 11.59 7.52 7.12
CA TYR A 174 10.37 7.87 6.39
C TYR A 174 9.10 7.82 7.24
N GLN A 175 9.18 7.51 8.54
CA GLN A 175 8.03 7.31 9.43
C GLN A 175 7.09 8.52 9.48
N ASP A 176 7.64 9.73 9.29
CA ASP A 176 6.88 10.98 9.32
C ASP A 176 5.76 11.04 8.27
N ILE A 177 5.91 10.36 7.14
CA ILE A 177 4.85 10.35 6.11
C ILE A 177 3.57 9.62 6.57
N LEU A 178 3.64 8.85 7.65
CA LEU A 178 2.49 8.17 8.24
C LEU A 178 1.78 9.01 9.32
N LYS A 179 2.38 10.12 9.77
CA LYS A 179 1.80 11.06 10.73
C LYS A 179 0.62 11.84 10.12
N PRO A 180 -0.31 12.34 10.92
CA PRO A 180 -1.36 13.25 10.45
C PRO A 180 -0.79 14.49 9.76
N ILE A 181 -1.47 15.01 8.74
CA ILE A 181 -1.00 16.15 7.94
C ILE A 181 -0.81 17.41 8.81
N GLY A 182 -1.67 17.59 9.83
CA GLY A 182 -1.58 18.72 10.77
C GLY A 182 -0.29 18.73 11.61
N GLU A 183 0.22 17.55 11.99
CA GLU A 183 1.48 17.42 12.75
C GLU A 183 2.71 17.68 11.87
N MET A 184 2.65 17.33 10.59
CA MET A 184 3.74 17.62 9.65
C MET A 184 3.95 19.11 9.39
N ARG A 185 2.90 19.93 9.52
CA ARG A 185 2.99 21.39 9.36
C ARG A 185 3.64 22.08 10.55
N LYS A 186 3.45 21.55 11.76
CA LYS A 186 4.05 22.13 12.99
C LYS A 186 5.59 22.00 13.02
N ASN A 187 6.14 20.95 12.42
CA ASN A 187 7.59 20.71 12.42
C ASN A 187 8.37 21.44 11.30
N LYS A 188 7.71 22.23 10.44
CA LYS A 188 8.37 23.03 9.40
C LYS A 188 8.68 24.48 9.83
N ASN A 189 8.26 24.87 11.04
CA ASN A 189 8.43 26.22 11.59
C ASN A 189 9.44 26.25 12.76
N ILE A 190 10.48 25.37 12.71
CA ILE A 190 11.65 25.44 13.59
C ILE A 190 12.90 25.59 12.72
#